data_f8f41d0a79c299c9f628d53d6a2b96e0
#
_entry.id   f8f41d0a79c299c9f628d53d6a2b96e0
#
_cell.length_a   1.000
_cell.length_b   1.000
_cell.length_c   1.000
_cell.angle_alpha   90.00
_cell.angle_beta   90.00
_cell.angle_gamma   90.00
#
_symmetry.space_group_name_H-M   'P 1'
#
loop_
_entity.id
_entity.type
_entity.pdbx_description
1 polymer ?
#
loop_
_entity_poly.entity_id
_entity_poly.type
_entity_poly.pdbx_seq_one_letter_code
_entity_poly.pdbx_strand_id
1 'polypeptide(L)'
;MKMEERHSNEKMLRAIGEIDDDLISDAVTDPKKKKNWIIWGSIAAVLALFVSAGIYTNILPLGRLWGHAAANSIVLLDVNPSISLTVDADDRIVTAEGLNEDGRLILEGMDFTGSDITVAVNAVIGSMLQKGYLSDLQNAILVSVENDDAEKSSELQKRVSDIIGNALQSGNLEGTVLSQSLSDTTDLEQMAQAYNISLGKAALIQEVMALDATLTAEKLAPLSITEIALISQSKNLAPTALTQNGTASNKAYISQDAAIEIAYDHANVDAKDVTGVKAEFDSDDGIMIYEIDFRAGTTKYECEIDARTGQVIQ
;
A
#
# COMPACT_ATOMS: atom_id res chain seq x y z
N MET A 1 -55.85 22.12 29.27
CA MET A 1 -54.43 22.08 28.96
C MET A 1 -53.60 23.31 29.35
N LYS A 2 -54.19 24.33 29.96
CA LYS A 2 -53.45 25.53 30.44
C LYS A 2 -53.33 25.62 31.98
N MET A 3 -53.95 24.71 32.75
CA MET A 3 -53.91 24.69 34.22
C MET A 3 -52.84 23.78 34.79
N GLU A 4 -52.44 22.73 34.09
CA GLU A 4 -51.40 21.78 34.55
C GLU A 4 -49.98 22.34 34.39
N GLU A 5 -49.72 23.12 33.34
CA GLU A 5 -48.40 23.76 33.13
C GLU A 5 -48.09 24.83 34.18
N ARG A 6 -49.12 25.53 34.72
CA ARG A 6 -48.94 26.54 35.78
C ARG A 6 -48.54 25.89 37.11
N HIS A 7 -49.09 24.73 37.41
CA HIS A 7 -48.78 23.99 38.65
C HIS A 7 -47.41 23.35 38.66
N SER A 8 -46.91 22.98 37.47
CA SER A 8 -45.55 22.42 37.30
C SER A 8 -44.48 23.51 37.48
N ASN A 9 -44.72 24.70 36.93
CA ASN A 9 -43.78 25.82 37.04
C ASN A 9 -43.72 26.42 38.44
N GLU A 10 -44.84 26.45 39.19
CA GLU A 10 -44.85 26.89 40.61
C GLU A 10 -44.10 25.90 41.52
N LYS A 11 -44.17 24.60 41.26
CA LYS A 11 -43.37 23.59 42.00
C LYS A 11 -41.90 23.70 41.72
N MET A 12 -41.52 24.03 40.49
CA MET A 12 -40.11 24.26 40.11
C MET A 12 -39.53 25.53 40.75
N LEU A 13 -40.31 26.60 40.79
CA LEU A 13 -39.88 27.85 41.42
C LEU A 13 -39.78 27.74 42.95
N ARG A 14 -40.60 26.91 43.61
CA ARG A 14 -40.44 26.61 45.05
C ARG A 14 -39.20 25.75 45.35
N ALA A 15 -38.86 24.81 44.49
CA ALA A 15 -37.68 23.98 44.65
C ALA A 15 -36.37 24.79 44.50
N ILE A 16 -36.38 25.88 43.74
CA ILE A 16 -35.23 26.80 43.59
C ILE A 16 -35.12 27.77 44.78
N GLY A 17 -36.23 28.08 45.45
CA GLY A 17 -36.26 28.99 46.63
C GLY A 17 -35.89 28.32 47.96
N GLU A 18 -35.74 26.97 48.02
CA GLU A 18 -35.37 26.23 49.23
C GLU A 18 -33.88 25.76 49.16
N ILE A 19 -33.07 26.35 48.30
CA ILE A 19 -31.62 26.12 48.30
C ILE A 19 -31.03 26.90 49.48
N ASP A 20 -30.49 26.16 50.41
CA ASP A 20 -29.88 26.68 51.65
C ASP A 20 -28.73 27.65 51.30
N ASP A 21 -28.73 28.84 51.92
CA ASP A 21 -27.72 29.89 51.68
C ASP A 21 -26.26 29.38 51.92
N ASP A 22 -26.11 28.34 52.69
CA ASP A 22 -24.83 27.67 52.94
C ASP A 22 -24.26 26.98 51.67
N LEU A 23 -25.11 26.49 50.77
CA LEU A 23 -24.67 25.87 49.50
C LEU A 23 -24.26 26.90 48.46
N ILE A 24 -24.78 28.15 48.59
CA ILE A 24 -24.41 29.26 47.71
C ILE A 24 -23.07 29.88 48.15
N SER A 25 -22.77 29.88 49.46
CA SER A 25 -21.50 30.42 49.99
C SER A 25 -20.30 29.55 49.64
N ASP A 26 -20.48 28.23 49.54
CA ASP A 26 -19.40 27.30 49.14
C ASP A 26 -19.09 27.36 47.62
N ALA A 27 -20.04 27.83 46.80
CA ALA A 27 -19.83 28.01 45.37
C ALA A 27 -19.06 29.29 44.99
N VAL A 28 -18.95 30.26 45.91
CA VAL A 28 -18.32 31.58 45.68
C VAL A 28 -16.94 31.70 46.34
N THR A 29 -16.50 30.72 47.12
CA THR A 29 -15.15 30.70 47.64
C THR A 29 -14.19 30.19 46.54
N ASP A 30 -13.36 31.12 46.05
CA ASP A 30 -12.29 30.93 45.09
C ASP A 30 -11.47 29.64 45.40
N PRO A 31 -11.45 28.62 44.57
CA PRO A 31 -10.68 27.43 44.84
C PRO A 31 -9.21 27.80 44.78
N LYS A 32 -8.56 27.87 45.95
CA LYS A 32 -7.11 27.90 46.04
C LYS A 32 -6.54 26.90 45.04
N LYS A 33 -5.78 27.39 44.05
CA LYS A 33 -5.07 26.62 43.02
C LYS A 33 -4.31 25.47 43.67
N LYS A 34 -4.95 24.36 43.94
CA LYS A 34 -4.29 23.08 44.09
C LYS A 34 -3.81 22.69 42.71
N LYS A 35 -2.49 22.76 42.57
CA LYS A 35 -1.73 22.38 41.37
C LYS A 35 -2.17 21.00 40.89
N ASN A 36 -3.05 20.95 39.88
CA ASN A 36 -3.59 19.72 39.26
C ASN A 36 -2.52 18.94 38.47
N TRP A 37 -1.29 18.93 38.96
CA TRP A 37 -0.17 18.16 38.36
C TRP A 37 -0.44 16.64 38.35
N ILE A 38 -1.14 16.13 39.38
CA ILE A 38 -1.37 14.67 39.48
C ILE A 38 -2.39 14.19 38.46
N ILE A 39 -3.42 15.00 38.12
CA ILE A 39 -4.43 14.63 37.11
C ILE A 39 -3.84 14.71 35.71
N TRP A 40 -3.01 15.71 35.42
CA TRP A 40 -2.31 15.80 34.11
C TRP A 40 -1.22 14.74 33.97
N GLY A 41 -0.55 14.34 35.05
CA GLY A 41 0.41 13.25 35.08
C GLY A 41 -0.22 11.88 34.80
N SER A 42 -1.44 11.63 35.30
CA SER A 42 -2.15 10.37 35.05
C SER A 42 -2.73 10.29 33.63
N ILE A 43 -3.19 11.39 33.05
CA ILE A 43 -3.64 11.43 31.64
C ILE A 43 -2.45 11.27 30.70
N ALA A 44 -1.33 11.92 30.99
CA ALA A 44 -0.09 11.76 30.21
C ALA A 44 0.47 10.32 30.29
N ALA A 45 0.39 9.68 31.48
CA ALA A 45 0.84 8.30 31.65
C ALA A 45 -0.07 7.29 30.92
N VAL A 46 -1.38 7.52 30.92
CA VAL A 46 -2.34 6.70 30.17
C VAL A 46 -2.18 6.90 28.66
N LEU A 47 -2.00 8.14 28.19
CA LEU A 47 -1.70 8.41 26.78
C LEU A 47 -0.34 7.85 26.36
N ALA A 48 0.70 7.94 27.23
CA ALA A 48 1.99 7.32 26.96
C ALA A 48 1.91 5.79 26.90
N LEU A 49 1.06 5.17 27.72
CA LEU A 49 0.78 3.73 27.66
C LEU A 49 0.01 3.36 26.39
N PHE A 50 -0.95 4.15 25.94
CA PHE A 50 -1.66 3.91 24.67
C PHE A 50 -0.77 4.18 23.45
N VAL A 51 0.07 5.21 23.49
CA VAL A 51 1.06 5.49 22.42
C VAL A 51 2.15 4.43 22.43
N SER A 52 2.67 4.03 23.58
CA SER A 52 3.66 2.96 23.65
C SER A 52 3.04 1.58 23.30
N ALA A 53 1.81 1.29 23.72
CA ALA A 53 1.10 0.10 23.27
C ALA A 53 0.80 0.13 21.77
N GLY A 54 0.39 1.28 21.21
CA GLY A 54 0.17 1.47 19.78
C GLY A 54 1.45 1.33 18.96
N ILE A 55 2.56 1.87 19.45
CA ILE A 55 3.88 1.72 18.84
C ILE A 55 4.37 0.28 18.98
N TYR A 56 4.19 -0.35 20.15
CA TYR A 56 4.60 -1.74 20.37
C TYR A 56 3.75 -2.75 19.59
N THR A 57 2.48 -2.50 19.36
CA THR A 57 1.62 -3.40 18.55
C THR A 57 1.88 -3.28 17.05
N ASN A 58 2.50 -2.19 16.57
CA ASN A 58 2.87 -2.02 15.18
C ASN A 58 4.37 -2.29 14.87
N ILE A 59 5.24 -2.34 15.89
CA ILE A 59 6.70 -2.45 15.71
C ILE A 59 7.25 -3.81 16.16
N LEU A 60 6.57 -4.51 17.05
CA LEU A 60 7.00 -5.85 17.47
C LEU A 60 5.95 -6.88 17.00
N PRO A 61 6.37 -7.94 16.30
CA PRO A 61 5.51 -9.09 16.04
C PRO A 61 5.23 -9.81 17.37
N LEU A 62 4.21 -9.33 18.11
CA LEU A 62 3.78 -9.94 19.39
C LEU A 62 3.29 -11.39 19.25
N GLY A 63 3.18 -11.90 18.02
CA GLY A 63 2.94 -13.32 17.75
C GLY A 63 4.01 -14.26 18.32
N ARG A 64 5.22 -13.75 18.61
CA ARG A 64 6.29 -14.55 19.23
C ARG A 64 6.10 -14.82 20.74
N LEU A 65 5.18 -14.15 21.43
CA LEU A 65 5.00 -14.27 22.89
C LEU A 65 3.85 -15.21 23.32
N TRP A 66 3.01 -15.65 22.41
CA TRP A 66 1.88 -16.51 22.71
C TRP A 66 2.00 -17.80 21.91
N GLY A 67 2.77 -18.76 22.38
CA GLY A 67 2.77 -20.22 22.16
C GLY A 67 2.10 -20.81 20.91
N HIS A 68 1.96 -20.08 19.82
CA HIS A 68 1.62 -20.61 18.50
C HIS A 68 2.91 -21.14 17.86
N ALA A 69 2.79 -22.17 17.04
CA ALA A 69 3.91 -22.71 16.25
C ALA A 69 4.80 -21.56 15.78
N ALA A 70 6.12 -21.62 16.04
CA ALA A 70 7.03 -20.53 15.74
C ALA A 70 6.83 -20.15 14.26
N ALA A 71 6.45 -18.90 14.02
CA ALA A 71 6.34 -18.37 12.67
C ALA A 71 7.72 -18.49 12.01
N ASN A 72 7.81 -19.22 10.90
CA ASN A 72 9.06 -19.49 10.22
C ASN A 72 9.24 -18.63 8.98
N SER A 73 8.15 -18.17 8.35
CA SER A 73 8.20 -17.33 7.15
C SER A 73 7.07 -16.33 7.14
N ILE A 74 7.32 -15.19 6.48
CA ILE A 74 6.30 -14.20 6.12
C ILE A 74 6.25 -14.11 4.61
N VAL A 75 5.06 -14.27 4.04
CA VAL A 75 4.79 -14.08 2.61
C VAL A 75 3.98 -12.83 2.43
N LEU A 76 4.51 -11.88 1.69
CA LEU A 76 3.82 -10.65 1.29
C LEU A 76 3.30 -10.80 -0.14
N LEU A 77 2.05 -10.44 -0.34
CA LEU A 77 1.39 -10.41 -1.65
C LEU A 77 0.95 -8.98 -1.92
N ASP A 78 1.56 -8.36 -2.92
CA ASP A 78 1.32 -6.98 -3.30
C ASP A 78 0.81 -6.90 -4.74
N VAL A 79 -0.29 -6.16 -4.92
CA VAL A 79 -0.86 -5.73 -6.22
C VAL A 79 -1.08 -4.22 -6.14
N ASN A 80 -2.16 -3.81 -5.52
CA ASN A 80 -2.46 -2.57 -4.85
C ASN A 80 -3.13 -2.87 -3.50
N PRO A 81 -3.97 -3.94 -3.32
CA PRO A 81 -4.08 -4.61 -2.03
C PRO A 81 -2.70 -5.16 -1.63
N SER A 82 -2.34 -4.99 -0.35
CA SER A 82 -1.14 -5.57 0.26
C SER A 82 -1.55 -6.49 1.41
N ILE A 83 -1.10 -7.73 1.36
CA ILE A 83 -1.47 -8.80 2.30
C ILE A 83 -0.22 -9.49 2.83
N SER A 84 -0.20 -9.75 4.14
CA SER A 84 0.81 -10.55 4.83
C SER A 84 0.21 -11.88 5.25
N LEU A 85 0.89 -12.96 4.91
CA LEU A 85 0.60 -14.32 5.36
C LEU A 85 1.79 -14.82 6.18
N THR A 86 1.59 -15.03 7.47
CA THR A 86 2.59 -15.67 8.31
C THR A 86 2.35 -17.18 8.32
N VAL A 87 3.38 -17.96 8.06
CA VAL A 87 3.30 -19.43 8.02
C VAL A 87 4.24 -20.10 9.02
N ASP A 88 3.89 -21.29 9.45
CA ASP A 88 4.73 -22.15 10.28
C ASP A 88 5.70 -23.02 9.43
N ALA A 89 6.42 -23.93 10.11
CA ALA A 89 7.40 -24.82 9.47
C ALA A 89 6.79 -25.79 8.44
N ASP A 90 5.49 -26.04 8.54
CA ASP A 90 4.74 -26.95 7.66
C ASP A 90 3.92 -26.17 6.59
N ASP A 91 4.26 -24.90 6.35
CA ASP A 91 3.60 -23.96 5.44
C ASP A 91 2.09 -23.77 5.75
N ARG A 92 1.69 -23.87 7.01
CA ARG A 92 0.33 -23.59 7.46
C ARG A 92 0.21 -22.16 7.92
N ILE A 93 -0.90 -21.54 7.58
CA ILE A 93 -1.18 -20.15 7.96
C ILE A 93 -1.31 -20.02 9.48
N VAL A 94 -0.48 -19.17 10.08
CA VAL A 94 -0.57 -18.75 11.47
C VAL A 94 -1.43 -17.49 11.57
N THR A 95 -1.16 -16.49 10.72
CA THR A 95 -1.95 -15.26 10.59
C THR A 95 -2.05 -14.81 9.13
N ALA A 96 -3.16 -14.13 8.81
CA ALA A 96 -3.36 -13.45 7.53
C ALA A 96 -3.84 -12.03 7.81
N GLU A 97 -3.09 -11.02 7.34
CA GLU A 97 -3.34 -9.63 7.65
C GLU A 97 -3.36 -8.76 6.39
N GLY A 98 -4.37 -7.89 6.26
CA GLY A 98 -4.38 -6.83 5.25
C GLY A 98 -3.54 -5.65 5.72
N LEU A 99 -2.45 -5.35 5.02
CA LEU A 99 -1.51 -4.29 5.39
C LEU A 99 -2.07 -2.90 5.06
N ASN A 100 -2.98 -2.81 4.09
CA ASN A 100 -3.71 -1.59 3.73
C ASN A 100 -5.23 -1.84 3.77
N GLU A 101 -6.02 -0.81 3.46
CA GLU A 101 -7.49 -0.90 3.47
C GLU A 101 -7.99 -1.94 2.45
N ASP A 102 -7.45 -1.92 1.23
CA ASP A 102 -7.79 -2.87 0.18
C ASP A 102 -7.43 -4.31 0.56
N GLY A 103 -6.27 -4.53 1.20
CA GLY A 103 -5.87 -5.84 1.72
C GLY A 103 -6.85 -6.36 2.78
N ARG A 104 -7.33 -5.49 3.66
CA ARG A 104 -8.37 -5.86 4.64
C ARG A 104 -9.69 -6.22 3.98
N LEU A 105 -10.09 -5.48 2.93
CA LEU A 105 -11.28 -5.80 2.14
C LEU A 105 -11.17 -7.13 1.41
N ILE A 106 -9.98 -7.50 0.91
CA ILE A 106 -9.75 -8.82 0.30
C ILE A 106 -9.95 -9.94 1.30
N LEU A 107 -9.47 -9.78 2.54
CA LEU A 107 -9.53 -10.80 3.58
C LEU A 107 -10.86 -10.82 4.36
N GLU A 108 -11.78 -9.92 4.08
CA GLU A 108 -13.03 -9.78 4.80
C GLU A 108 -13.83 -11.10 4.81
N GLY A 109 -14.16 -11.58 6.01
CA GLY A 109 -14.89 -12.83 6.22
C GLY A 109 -14.08 -14.11 6.00
N MET A 110 -12.77 -14.05 5.80
CA MET A 110 -11.90 -15.21 5.62
C MET A 110 -11.13 -15.50 6.92
N ASP A 111 -11.06 -16.77 7.29
CA ASP A 111 -10.18 -17.29 8.34
C ASP A 111 -9.35 -18.43 7.75
N PHE A 112 -8.05 -18.21 7.70
CA PHE A 112 -7.10 -19.16 7.13
C PHE A 112 -6.29 -19.89 8.21
N THR A 113 -6.52 -19.63 9.48
CA THR A 113 -5.73 -20.21 10.58
C THR A 113 -5.64 -21.73 10.47
N GLY A 114 -4.42 -22.26 10.41
CA GLY A 114 -4.12 -23.67 10.25
C GLY A 114 -4.34 -24.26 8.85
N SER A 115 -4.81 -23.46 7.88
CA SER A 115 -4.93 -23.88 6.48
C SER A 115 -3.56 -23.97 5.80
N ASP A 116 -3.42 -24.83 4.79
CA ASP A 116 -2.25 -24.83 3.91
C ASP A 116 -2.17 -23.52 3.12
N ILE A 117 -0.96 -23.00 2.91
CA ILE A 117 -0.72 -21.75 2.16
C ILE A 117 -1.35 -21.77 0.77
N THR A 118 -1.43 -22.94 0.13
CA THR A 118 -2.06 -23.08 -1.19
C THR A 118 -3.53 -22.68 -1.16
N VAL A 119 -4.25 -23.03 -0.09
CA VAL A 119 -5.66 -22.69 0.08
C VAL A 119 -5.81 -21.17 0.28
N ALA A 120 -4.99 -20.59 1.16
CA ALA A 120 -5.03 -19.16 1.44
C ALA A 120 -4.70 -18.33 0.19
N VAL A 121 -3.60 -18.64 -0.52
CA VAL A 121 -3.17 -17.92 -1.73
C VAL A 121 -4.24 -18.01 -2.82
N ASN A 122 -4.79 -19.20 -3.11
CA ASN A 122 -5.85 -19.33 -4.12
C ASN A 122 -7.10 -18.52 -3.76
N ALA A 123 -7.51 -18.51 -2.49
CA ALA A 123 -8.67 -17.74 -2.05
C ALA A 123 -8.42 -16.23 -2.14
N VAL A 124 -7.22 -15.76 -1.77
CA VAL A 124 -6.79 -14.36 -1.88
C VAL A 124 -6.81 -13.93 -3.35
N ILE A 125 -6.16 -14.69 -4.25
CA ILE A 125 -6.15 -14.38 -5.68
C ILE A 125 -7.56 -14.41 -6.27
N GLY A 126 -8.39 -15.39 -5.91
CA GLY A 126 -9.79 -15.44 -6.31
C GLY A 126 -10.59 -14.21 -5.88
N SER A 127 -10.38 -13.73 -4.64
CA SER A 127 -10.99 -12.50 -4.14
C SER A 127 -10.50 -11.25 -4.88
N MET A 128 -9.20 -11.16 -5.17
CA MET A 128 -8.62 -10.06 -5.95
C MET A 128 -9.20 -9.99 -7.36
N LEU A 129 -9.35 -11.15 -8.04
CA LEU A 129 -9.99 -11.26 -9.34
C LEU A 129 -11.47 -10.84 -9.28
N GLN A 130 -12.21 -11.37 -8.32
CA GLN A 130 -13.64 -11.07 -8.16
C GLN A 130 -13.91 -9.59 -7.86
N LYS A 131 -13.06 -8.95 -7.09
CA LYS A 131 -13.17 -7.54 -6.71
C LYS A 131 -12.53 -6.58 -7.73
N GLY A 132 -11.90 -7.11 -8.80
CA GLY A 132 -11.32 -6.33 -9.89
C GLY A 132 -9.94 -5.72 -9.61
N TYR A 133 -9.26 -6.11 -8.54
CA TYR A 133 -7.88 -5.70 -8.26
C TYR A 133 -6.88 -6.37 -9.20
N LEU A 134 -7.23 -7.55 -9.72
CA LEU A 134 -6.50 -8.23 -10.80
C LEU A 134 -7.41 -8.30 -12.03
N SER A 135 -6.91 -7.85 -13.15
CA SER A 135 -7.62 -7.75 -14.42
C SER A 135 -6.63 -7.67 -15.58
N ASP A 136 -7.14 -7.64 -16.80
CA ASP A 136 -6.33 -7.40 -18.01
C ASP A 136 -5.60 -6.05 -18.01
N LEU A 137 -6.00 -5.11 -17.16
CA LEU A 137 -5.41 -3.77 -17.06
C LEU A 137 -4.38 -3.67 -15.91
N GLN A 138 -4.55 -4.48 -14.87
CA GLN A 138 -3.65 -4.56 -13.72
C GLN A 138 -3.39 -6.03 -13.43
N ASN A 139 -2.30 -6.54 -13.92
CA ASN A 139 -2.04 -7.98 -13.97
C ASN A 139 -0.73 -8.40 -13.30
N ALA A 140 -0.04 -7.50 -12.60
CA ALA A 140 1.20 -7.82 -11.91
C ALA A 140 0.97 -8.05 -10.41
N ILE A 141 1.59 -9.12 -9.89
CA ILE A 141 1.61 -9.48 -8.48
C ILE A 141 3.05 -9.60 -8.03
N LEU A 142 3.39 -8.94 -6.92
CA LEU A 142 4.67 -9.11 -6.25
C LEU A 142 4.52 -10.08 -5.09
N VAL A 143 5.36 -11.10 -5.07
CA VAL A 143 5.53 -12.07 -3.99
C VAL A 143 6.86 -11.78 -3.31
N SER A 144 6.84 -11.46 -2.02
CA SER A 144 8.06 -11.29 -1.25
C SER A 144 8.04 -12.25 -0.07
N VAL A 145 9.12 -12.99 0.11
CA VAL A 145 9.24 -13.98 1.19
C VAL A 145 10.38 -13.60 2.12
N GLU A 146 10.04 -13.44 3.39
CA GLU A 146 10.99 -13.23 4.48
C GLU A 146 11.15 -14.54 5.27
N ASN A 147 12.38 -15.04 5.33
CA ASN A 147 12.79 -16.17 6.15
C ASN A 147 14.31 -16.10 6.40
N ASP A 148 14.75 -16.44 7.60
CA ASP A 148 16.18 -16.49 7.97
C ASP A 148 16.95 -17.60 7.22
N ASP A 149 16.25 -18.62 6.72
CA ASP A 149 16.77 -19.69 5.89
C ASP A 149 16.55 -19.38 4.41
N ALA A 150 17.60 -19.08 3.68
CA ALA A 150 17.55 -18.68 2.27
C ALA A 150 17.01 -19.80 1.35
N GLU A 151 17.25 -21.07 1.67
CA GLU A 151 16.76 -22.20 0.88
C GLU A 151 15.24 -22.33 1.03
N LYS A 152 14.75 -22.26 2.26
CA LYS A 152 13.30 -22.24 2.54
C LYS A 152 12.61 -21.03 1.94
N SER A 153 13.22 -19.83 2.04
CA SER A 153 12.71 -18.62 1.42
C SER A 153 12.52 -18.82 -0.09
N SER A 154 13.53 -19.33 -0.78
CA SER A 154 13.49 -19.58 -2.22
C SER A 154 12.48 -20.66 -2.62
N GLU A 155 12.36 -21.73 -1.83
CA GLU A 155 11.39 -22.80 -2.06
C GLU A 155 9.96 -22.29 -1.91
N LEU A 156 9.68 -21.57 -0.84
CA LEU A 156 8.36 -21.00 -0.58
C LEU A 156 7.99 -19.92 -1.60
N GLN A 157 8.95 -19.04 -1.97
CA GLN A 157 8.79 -18.05 -3.04
C GLN A 157 8.38 -18.72 -4.35
N LYS A 158 9.09 -19.76 -4.77
CA LYS A 158 8.77 -20.51 -5.98
C LYS A 158 7.38 -21.15 -5.90
N ARG A 159 7.08 -21.83 -4.79
CA ARG A 159 5.79 -22.50 -4.57
C ARG A 159 4.62 -21.51 -4.66
N VAL A 160 4.70 -20.37 -3.97
CA VAL A 160 3.67 -19.33 -4.00
C VAL A 160 3.51 -18.75 -5.40
N SER A 161 4.63 -18.46 -6.09
CA SER A 161 4.62 -17.97 -7.48
C SER A 161 3.95 -18.94 -8.43
N ASP A 162 4.23 -20.24 -8.31
CA ASP A 162 3.62 -21.30 -9.14
C ASP A 162 2.08 -21.38 -8.85
N ILE A 163 1.65 -21.29 -7.60
CA ILE A 163 0.22 -21.26 -7.23
C ILE A 163 -0.48 -20.07 -7.89
N ILE A 164 0.10 -18.88 -7.79
CA ILE A 164 -0.46 -17.66 -8.38
C ILE A 164 -0.52 -17.77 -9.90
N GLY A 165 0.56 -18.21 -10.56
CA GLY A 165 0.59 -18.40 -12.00
C GLY A 165 -0.52 -19.35 -12.48
N ASN A 166 -0.72 -20.48 -11.79
CA ASN A 166 -1.80 -21.41 -12.08
C ASN A 166 -3.19 -20.81 -11.86
N ALA A 167 -3.38 -20.00 -10.80
CA ALA A 167 -4.64 -19.34 -10.51
C ALA A 167 -4.99 -18.31 -11.59
N LEU A 168 -4.03 -17.50 -12.03
CA LEU A 168 -4.19 -16.53 -13.12
C LEU A 168 -4.56 -17.24 -14.44
N GLN A 169 -3.80 -18.28 -14.80
CA GLN A 169 -4.09 -19.07 -16.00
C GLN A 169 -5.49 -19.69 -15.96
N SER A 170 -5.91 -20.21 -14.82
CA SER A 170 -7.26 -20.79 -14.63
C SER A 170 -8.36 -19.74 -14.77
N GLY A 171 -8.05 -18.47 -14.42
CA GLY A 171 -8.92 -17.32 -14.61
C GLY A 171 -8.86 -16.72 -16.04
N ASN A 172 -8.11 -17.33 -16.96
CA ASN A 172 -7.82 -16.80 -18.30
C ASN A 172 -7.20 -15.39 -18.28
N LEU A 173 -6.45 -15.07 -17.25
CA LEU A 173 -5.71 -13.82 -17.13
C LEU A 173 -4.23 -14.04 -17.45
N GLU A 174 -3.72 -13.33 -18.46
CA GLU A 174 -2.30 -13.23 -18.70
C GLU A 174 -1.70 -12.27 -17.66
N GLY A 175 -1.08 -12.83 -16.62
CA GLY A 175 -0.49 -12.05 -15.54
C GLY A 175 1.03 -12.18 -15.46
N THR A 176 1.65 -11.27 -14.71
CA THR A 176 3.04 -11.38 -14.33
C THR A 176 3.18 -11.58 -12.82
N VAL A 177 4.03 -12.50 -12.44
CA VAL A 177 4.42 -12.72 -11.05
C VAL A 177 5.86 -12.26 -10.90
N LEU A 178 6.05 -11.22 -10.13
CA LEU A 178 7.35 -10.76 -9.66
C LEU A 178 7.60 -11.42 -8.31
N SER A 179 8.80 -11.94 -8.07
CA SER A 179 9.07 -12.58 -6.79
C SER A 179 10.50 -12.33 -6.30
N GLN A 180 10.64 -12.15 -5.00
CA GLN A 180 11.89 -11.82 -4.31
C GLN A 180 11.95 -12.44 -2.92
N SER A 181 13.16 -12.65 -2.41
CA SER A 181 13.41 -12.99 -1.01
C SER A 181 13.87 -11.75 -0.26
N LEU A 182 13.34 -11.54 0.93
CA LEU A 182 13.74 -10.45 1.82
C LEU A 182 14.71 -11.00 2.86
N SER A 183 15.88 -10.34 2.95
CA SER A 183 16.89 -10.55 4.00
C SER A 183 17.32 -9.18 4.48
N ASP A 184 17.55 -8.93 5.74
CA ASP A 184 17.89 -7.63 6.32
C ASP A 184 16.90 -6.50 5.93
N THR A 185 15.80 -6.44 6.64
CA THR A 185 14.69 -5.53 6.35
C THR A 185 14.82 -4.16 7.02
N THR A 186 15.94 -3.89 7.75
CA THR A 186 16.07 -2.69 8.61
C THR A 186 15.90 -1.37 7.85
N ASP A 187 16.57 -1.23 6.70
CA ASP A 187 16.46 -0.02 5.87
C ASP A 187 15.12 0.04 5.14
N LEU A 188 14.56 -1.13 4.78
CA LEU A 188 13.26 -1.26 4.14
C LEU A 188 12.10 -0.85 5.04
N GLU A 189 12.20 -1.12 6.35
CA GLU A 189 11.17 -0.73 7.34
C GLU A 189 10.98 0.79 7.39
N GLN A 190 12.07 1.55 7.30
CA GLN A 190 12.00 3.01 7.29
C GLN A 190 11.27 3.53 6.04
N MET A 191 11.60 2.98 4.86
CA MET A 191 10.93 3.33 3.61
C MET A 191 9.45 2.92 3.63
N ALA A 192 9.16 1.68 4.04
CA ALA A 192 7.81 1.15 4.15
C ALA A 192 6.92 2.04 5.05
N GLN A 193 7.45 2.46 6.19
CA GLN A 193 6.75 3.34 7.12
C GLN A 193 6.57 4.75 6.56
N ALA A 194 7.61 5.33 5.94
CA ALA A 194 7.58 6.70 5.42
C ALA A 194 6.54 6.86 4.30
N TYR A 195 6.39 5.84 3.45
CA TYR A 195 5.48 5.87 2.29
C TYR A 195 4.20 5.04 2.48
N ASN A 196 4.01 4.43 3.66
CA ASN A 196 2.85 3.58 3.98
C ASN A 196 2.63 2.46 2.94
N ILE A 197 3.71 1.75 2.61
CA ILE A 197 3.74 0.61 1.68
C ILE A 197 4.23 -0.65 2.40
N SER A 198 4.10 -1.82 1.76
CA SER A 198 4.63 -3.08 2.28
C SER A 198 6.17 -3.12 2.22
N LEU A 199 6.78 -3.98 3.04
CA LEU A 199 8.23 -4.26 2.94
C LEU A 199 8.61 -4.82 1.56
N GLY A 200 7.75 -5.66 0.98
CA GLY A 200 7.97 -6.20 -0.37
C GLY A 200 8.02 -5.11 -1.43
N LYS A 201 7.06 -4.18 -1.41
CA LYS A 201 7.04 -3.05 -2.33
C LYS A 201 8.22 -2.10 -2.09
N ALA A 202 8.62 -1.86 -0.83
CA ALA A 202 9.78 -1.06 -0.50
C ALA A 202 11.08 -1.67 -1.09
N ALA A 203 11.25 -2.99 -0.99
CA ALA A 203 12.39 -3.70 -1.58
C ALA A 203 12.41 -3.59 -3.11
N LEU A 204 11.26 -3.79 -3.78
CA LEU A 204 11.15 -3.60 -5.23
C LEU A 204 11.55 -2.17 -5.64
N ILE A 205 11.03 -1.16 -4.94
CA ILE A 205 11.37 0.26 -5.20
C ILE A 205 12.86 0.50 -5.02
N GLN A 206 13.47 -0.01 -3.95
CA GLN A 206 14.90 0.14 -3.70
C GLN A 206 15.75 -0.46 -4.82
N GLU A 207 15.40 -1.66 -5.30
CA GLU A 207 16.07 -2.32 -6.42
C GLU A 207 15.96 -1.52 -7.72
N VAL A 208 14.79 -0.97 -8.01
CA VAL A 208 14.54 -0.16 -9.22
C VAL A 208 15.32 1.15 -9.15
N MET A 209 15.29 1.83 -8.00
CA MET A 209 16.06 3.07 -7.78
C MET A 209 17.57 2.86 -7.87
N ALA A 210 18.08 1.69 -7.47
CA ALA A 210 19.50 1.38 -7.59
C ALA A 210 19.98 1.26 -9.05
N LEU A 211 19.06 0.97 -9.97
CA LEU A 211 19.35 0.81 -11.41
C LEU A 211 19.15 2.12 -12.19
N ASP A 212 18.29 3.01 -11.73
CA ASP A 212 18.04 4.31 -12.36
C ASP A 212 17.89 5.42 -11.31
N ALA A 213 18.87 6.31 -11.25
CA ALA A 213 18.91 7.40 -10.27
C ALA A 213 17.85 8.51 -10.53
N THR A 214 17.15 8.48 -11.65
CA THR A 214 16.04 9.41 -11.94
C THR A 214 14.74 8.98 -11.25
N LEU A 215 14.64 7.72 -10.86
CA LEU A 215 13.51 7.16 -10.14
C LEU A 215 13.69 7.38 -8.63
N THR A 216 12.66 7.87 -7.97
CA THR A 216 12.66 8.14 -6.53
C THR A 216 11.54 7.39 -5.82
N ALA A 217 11.68 7.18 -4.52
CA ALA A 217 10.62 6.56 -3.72
C ALA A 217 9.31 7.36 -3.77
N GLU A 218 9.38 8.69 -3.86
CA GLU A 218 8.21 9.56 -3.98
C GLU A 218 7.42 9.30 -5.27
N LYS A 219 8.12 9.09 -6.40
CA LYS A 219 7.50 8.75 -7.67
C LYS A 219 6.90 7.34 -7.67
N LEU A 220 7.61 6.37 -7.11
CA LEU A 220 7.25 4.95 -7.24
C LEU A 220 6.27 4.45 -6.16
N ALA A 221 6.30 5.00 -4.95
CA ALA A 221 5.45 4.53 -3.86
C ALA A 221 3.93 4.62 -4.13
N PRO A 222 3.39 5.66 -4.78
CA PRO A 222 1.96 5.70 -5.11
C PRO A 222 1.53 4.73 -6.22
N LEU A 223 2.47 4.22 -7.04
CA LEU A 223 2.18 3.39 -8.19
C LEU A 223 1.79 1.95 -7.79
N SER A 224 1.00 1.29 -8.62
CA SER A 224 0.75 -0.15 -8.53
C SER A 224 1.98 -0.97 -8.94
N ILE A 225 1.99 -2.26 -8.58
CA ILE A 225 3.06 -3.17 -9.01
C ILE A 225 3.12 -3.28 -10.54
N THR A 226 1.96 -3.24 -11.21
CA THR A 226 1.90 -3.24 -12.69
C THR A 226 2.61 -2.01 -13.28
N GLU A 227 2.38 -0.83 -12.73
CA GLU A 227 2.99 0.41 -13.20
C GLU A 227 4.51 0.43 -12.98
N ILE A 228 4.98 0.00 -11.80
CA ILE A 228 6.42 -0.12 -11.53
C ILE A 228 7.07 -1.12 -12.49
N ALA A 229 6.41 -2.25 -12.78
CA ALA A 229 6.90 -3.23 -13.75
C ALA A 229 6.96 -2.66 -15.17
N LEU A 230 5.98 -1.87 -15.59
CA LEU A 230 5.96 -1.22 -16.91
C LEU A 230 7.08 -0.18 -17.05
N ILE A 231 7.33 0.64 -16.02
CA ILE A 231 8.46 1.59 -16.00
C ILE A 231 9.78 0.81 -16.12
N SER A 232 9.94 -0.25 -15.33
CA SER A 232 11.16 -1.07 -15.38
C SER A 232 11.37 -1.69 -16.75
N GLN A 233 10.31 -2.16 -17.41
CA GLN A 233 10.37 -2.71 -18.78
C GLN A 233 10.73 -1.63 -19.80
N SER A 234 10.10 -0.45 -19.75
CA SER A 234 10.36 0.66 -20.66
C SER A 234 11.82 1.13 -20.60
N LYS A 235 12.34 1.24 -19.39
CA LYS A 235 13.73 1.67 -19.13
C LYS A 235 14.74 0.52 -19.22
N ASN A 236 14.31 -0.71 -19.58
CA ASN A 236 15.14 -1.93 -19.64
C ASN A 236 15.90 -2.22 -18.33
N LEU A 237 15.26 -1.94 -17.19
CA LEU A 237 15.82 -2.24 -15.88
C LEU A 237 15.62 -3.74 -15.57
N ALA A 238 16.67 -4.39 -15.08
CA ALA A 238 16.66 -5.82 -14.73
C ALA A 238 17.15 -6.00 -13.28
N PRO A 239 16.26 -5.81 -12.27
CA PRO A 239 16.61 -6.02 -10.87
C PRO A 239 17.10 -7.46 -10.65
N THR A 240 18.29 -7.64 -10.07
CA THR A 240 18.92 -8.96 -9.96
C THR A 240 18.34 -9.81 -8.84
N ALA A 241 17.77 -9.18 -7.82
CA ALA A 241 17.10 -9.86 -6.72
C ALA A 241 15.66 -10.28 -7.06
N LEU A 242 15.16 -9.88 -8.23
CA LEU A 242 13.79 -10.10 -8.66
C LEU A 242 13.71 -11.18 -9.74
N THR A 243 12.85 -12.17 -9.53
CA THR A 243 12.47 -13.12 -10.60
C THR A 243 11.13 -12.69 -11.18
N GLN A 244 11.04 -12.59 -12.50
CA GLN A 244 9.81 -12.23 -13.21
C GLN A 244 9.36 -13.37 -14.12
N ASN A 245 8.07 -13.75 -13.98
CA ASN A 245 7.39 -14.70 -14.85
C ASN A 245 6.17 -14.01 -15.46
N GLY A 246 6.13 -13.88 -16.78
CA GLY A 246 5.07 -13.17 -17.50
C GLY A 246 5.44 -11.71 -17.84
N THR A 247 4.46 -10.97 -18.34
CA THR A 247 4.63 -9.59 -18.79
C THR A 247 3.53 -8.71 -18.19
N ALA A 248 3.92 -7.55 -17.67
CA ALA A 248 2.97 -6.55 -17.17
C ALA A 248 2.12 -6.00 -18.33
N SER A 249 0.83 -5.80 -18.06
CA SER A 249 -0.11 -5.31 -19.05
C SER A 249 -0.02 -3.79 -19.23
N ASN A 250 0.13 -3.36 -20.45
CA ASN A 250 0.04 -1.95 -20.83
C ASN A 250 -1.33 -1.57 -21.44
N LYS A 251 -2.32 -2.46 -21.38
CA LYS A 251 -3.66 -2.25 -22.00
C LYS A 251 -4.43 -1.05 -21.44
N ALA A 252 -4.04 -0.55 -20.26
CA ALA A 252 -4.64 0.64 -19.66
C ALA A 252 -4.16 1.95 -20.32
N TYR A 253 -3.15 1.88 -21.19
CA TYR A 253 -2.43 3.01 -21.74
C TYR A 253 -2.43 2.99 -23.27
N ILE A 254 -2.25 4.15 -23.89
CA ILE A 254 -1.99 4.25 -25.33
C ILE A 254 -0.66 3.54 -25.65
N SER A 255 -0.48 3.13 -26.90
CA SER A 255 0.79 2.56 -27.32
C SER A 255 1.89 3.63 -27.39
N GLN A 256 3.14 3.22 -27.24
CA GLN A 256 4.30 4.10 -27.40
C GLN A 256 4.30 4.76 -28.79
N ASP A 257 3.96 4.00 -29.85
CA ASP A 257 3.89 4.54 -31.21
C ASP A 257 2.82 5.65 -31.31
N ALA A 258 1.65 5.46 -30.69
CA ALA A 258 0.61 6.47 -30.67
C ALA A 258 1.06 7.74 -29.92
N ALA A 259 1.78 7.59 -28.81
CA ALA A 259 2.34 8.72 -28.08
C ALA A 259 3.37 9.49 -28.91
N ILE A 260 4.25 8.78 -29.66
CA ILE A 260 5.23 9.37 -30.55
C ILE A 260 4.52 10.17 -31.68
N GLU A 261 3.45 9.62 -32.28
CA GLU A 261 2.67 10.35 -33.29
C GLU A 261 2.04 11.61 -32.73
N ILE A 262 1.49 11.56 -31.52
CA ILE A 262 0.92 12.72 -30.83
C ILE A 262 2.00 13.80 -30.60
N ALA A 263 3.21 13.41 -30.22
CA ALA A 263 4.32 14.35 -30.03
C ALA A 263 4.73 15.05 -31.34
N TYR A 264 4.77 14.32 -32.45
CA TYR A 264 5.08 14.89 -33.76
C TYR A 264 3.99 15.85 -34.23
N ASP A 265 2.73 15.49 -34.07
CA ASP A 265 1.59 16.34 -34.43
C ASP A 265 1.59 17.63 -33.58
N HIS A 266 1.85 17.50 -32.28
CA HIS A 266 1.96 18.66 -31.38
C HIS A 266 3.09 19.61 -31.78
N ALA A 267 4.24 19.07 -32.14
CA ALA A 267 5.38 19.85 -32.63
C ALA A 267 5.20 20.36 -34.07
N ASN A 268 4.16 19.94 -34.78
CA ASN A 268 3.93 20.18 -36.20
C ASN A 268 5.13 19.77 -37.07
N VAL A 269 5.65 18.57 -36.86
CA VAL A 269 6.83 18.01 -37.53
C VAL A 269 6.44 16.74 -38.28
N ASP A 270 6.93 16.57 -39.49
CA ASP A 270 6.75 15.36 -40.30
C ASP A 270 7.67 14.24 -39.78
N ALA A 271 7.16 13.03 -39.56
CA ALA A 271 7.94 11.88 -39.07
C ALA A 271 9.18 11.59 -39.93
N LYS A 272 9.15 11.89 -41.24
CA LYS A 272 10.29 11.71 -42.15
C LYS A 272 11.47 12.63 -41.85
N ASP A 273 11.23 13.77 -41.17
CA ASP A 273 12.23 14.78 -40.83
C ASP A 273 12.78 14.60 -39.42
N VAL A 274 12.29 13.56 -38.67
CA VAL A 274 12.66 13.28 -37.29
C VAL A 274 13.83 12.30 -37.20
N THR A 275 14.71 12.55 -36.24
CA THR A 275 15.84 11.67 -35.90
C THR A 275 16.02 11.59 -34.38
N GLY A 276 16.63 10.48 -33.91
CA GLY A 276 17.04 10.32 -32.52
C GLY A 276 15.87 10.27 -31.55
N VAL A 277 14.79 9.60 -31.95
CA VAL A 277 13.60 9.43 -31.09
C VAL A 277 13.94 8.56 -29.89
N LYS A 278 13.61 9.06 -28.72
CA LYS A 278 13.63 8.34 -27.45
C LYS A 278 12.24 8.49 -26.85
N ALA A 279 11.61 7.41 -26.48
CA ALA A 279 10.32 7.40 -25.79
C ALA A 279 10.43 6.49 -24.57
N GLU A 280 10.19 7.06 -23.41
CA GLU A 280 10.21 6.35 -22.13
C GLU A 280 8.85 6.42 -21.47
N PHE A 281 8.43 5.31 -20.86
CA PHE A 281 7.25 5.24 -20.03
C PHE A 281 7.69 5.52 -18.60
N ASP A 282 7.16 6.57 -17.98
CA ASP A 282 7.53 7.02 -16.64
C ASP A 282 6.29 7.50 -15.87
N SER A 283 6.50 8.09 -14.74
CA SER A 283 5.44 8.73 -13.94
C SER A 283 5.87 10.12 -13.47
N ASP A 284 4.94 11.06 -13.52
CA ASP A 284 5.07 12.37 -12.91
C ASP A 284 3.84 12.68 -12.06
N ASP A 285 4.06 13.11 -10.80
CA ASP A 285 3.00 13.39 -9.81
C ASP A 285 1.89 12.30 -9.72
N GLY A 286 2.28 11.02 -9.89
CA GLY A 286 1.36 9.87 -9.82
C GLY A 286 0.55 9.64 -11.10
N ILE A 287 0.82 10.38 -12.17
CA ILE A 287 0.27 10.18 -13.50
C ILE A 287 1.29 9.42 -14.34
N MET A 288 0.85 8.37 -15.03
CA MET A 288 1.70 7.65 -15.97
C MET A 288 1.81 8.45 -17.25
N ILE A 289 3.03 8.70 -17.70
CA ILE A 289 3.36 9.52 -18.85
C ILE A 289 4.26 8.78 -19.84
N TYR A 290 4.27 9.27 -21.09
CA TYR A 290 5.36 9.03 -22.02
C TYR A 290 6.21 10.30 -22.11
N GLU A 291 7.50 10.19 -21.75
CA GLU A 291 8.51 11.19 -22.06
C GLU A 291 9.08 10.94 -23.45
N ILE A 292 8.92 11.88 -24.37
CA ILE A 292 9.32 11.72 -25.77
C ILE A 292 10.29 12.82 -26.17
N ASP A 293 11.51 12.40 -26.43
CA ASP A 293 12.61 13.23 -26.95
C ASP A 293 12.82 12.94 -28.43
N PHE A 294 12.97 13.97 -29.26
CA PHE A 294 13.36 13.81 -30.66
C PHE A 294 14.01 15.08 -31.25
N ARG A 295 14.55 14.94 -32.43
CA ARG A 295 15.10 16.08 -33.19
C ARG A 295 14.47 16.18 -34.57
N ALA A 296 14.18 17.41 -35.00
CA ALA A 296 13.84 17.72 -36.36
C ALA A 296 14.78 18.83 -36.87
N GLY A 297 15.63 18.52 -37.84
CA GLY A 297 16.71 19.36 -38.25
C GLY A 297 17.69 19.65 -37.09
N THR A 298 17.82 20.91 -36.68
CA THR A 298 18.68 21.33 -35.56
C THR A 298 17.91 21.50 -34.24
N THR A 299 16.61 21.43 -34.25
CA THR A 299 15.75 21.67 -33.09
C THR A 299 15.57 20.38 -32.29
N LYS A 300 15.74 20.45 -30.97
CA LYS A 300 15.37 19.38 -30.03
C LYS A 300 13.95 19.66 -29.51
N TYR A 301 13.15 18.63 -29.44
CA TYR A 301 11.82 18.65 -28.87
C TYR A 301 11.78 17.66 -27.70
N GLU A 302 11.06 18.03 -26.66
CA GLU A 302 10.77 17.26 -25.47
C GLU A 302 9.27 17.38 -25.23
N CYS A 303 8.56 16.26 -25.11
CA CYS A 303 7.11 16.23 -24.91
C CYS A 303 6.77 15.24 -23.82
N GLU A 304 5.88 15.63 -22.93
CA GLU A 304 5.25 14.74 -21.95
C GLU A 304 3.78 14.51 -22.34
N ILE A 305 3.39 13.25 -22.43
CA ILE A 305 2.06 12.85 -22.85
C ILE A 305 1.45 11.95 -21.77
N ASP A 306 0.27 12.33 -21.27
CA ASP A 306 -0.53 11.45 -20.41
C ASP A 306 -0.74 10.12 -21.11
N ALA A 307 -0.19 9.05 -20.54
CA ALA A 307 -0.18 7.74 -21.16
C ALA A 307 -1.57 7.08 -21.23
N ARG A 308 -2.52 7.55 -20.44
CA ARG A 308 -3.88 7.02 -20.41
C ARG A 308 -4.80 7.72 -21.39
N THR A 309 -4.67 9.03 -21.54
CA THR A 309 -5.58 9.86 -22.32
C THR A 309 -4.99 10.31 -23.67
N GLY A 310 -3.68 10.28 -23.83
CA GLY A 310 -2.99 10.87 -24.98
C GLY A 310 -2.92 12.39 -24.95
N GLN A 311 -3.27 13.04 -23.86
CA GLN A 311 -3.19 14.49 -23.76
C GLN A 311 -1.73 14.92 -23.59
N VAL A 312 -1.29 15.93 -24.34
CA VAL A 312 0.02 16.57 -24.14
C VAL A 312 -0.03 17.39 -22.85
N ILE A 313 0.91 17.14 -21.94
CA ILE A 313 1.03 17.82 -20.65
C ILE A 313 2.04 18.96 -20.77
N GLN A 314 3.18 18.70 -21.41
CA GLN A 314 4.27 19.63 -21.60
C GLN A 314 4.92 19.45 -22.98
#